data_7704cf92184246bfc262265def72b03f
#
_entry.id   7704cf92184246bfc262265def72b03f
#
_cell.length_a   1.000
_cell.length_b   1.000
_cell.length_c   1.000
_cell.angle_alpha   90.00
_cell.angle_beta   90.00
_cell.angle_gamma   90.00
#
_symmetry.space_group_name_H-M   'P 1'
#
loop_
_entity.id
_entity.type
_entity.pdbx_description
1 polymer ?
#
loop_
_entity_poly.entity_id
_entity_poly.type
_entity_poly.pdbx_seq_one_letter_code
_entity_poly.pdbx_strand_id
1 'polypeptide(L)'
;MNSKTLFTLFIVNFFVFFSCNNDPICDTVIQNGTIYDGSGLPSYIGTLAMKGDEIIYVGPPKKFKSKNKIDATGKGVSPGFINMLSWGYSSLLKNGRSLSDLKQGVTLEVFGEGTSAGPNGHPDSLDYTSFGEAMEKLIKNKVSPNIASFLGAATVRIQHIGYANRKASVSEINEMQKTVKKAMEEGAMGIGSSLIYAPGDYADTEELIALNKIVSEYNGMYISHMRNEDNRVIEALEELITIAREAELPAEIYHLKASRRPNWHLLDTIIERVENAQKEGLKITADMYTYPASSTGLTGVIPTWVQEGGHKAWINRMKEPKARKRLLKDIREELSQQPPEGILMVGFKNPSMADKY
;
A
#
# COMPACT_ATOMS: atom_id res chain seq x y z
N MET A 1 65.40 24.77 71.65
CA MET A 1 65.32 24.66 70.14
C MET A 1 63.99 24.06 69.81
N ASN A 2 63.14 24.85 69.25
CA ASN A 2 61.72 24.61 69.17
C ASN A 2 61.34 23.89 67.90
N SER A 3 60.62 22.76 67.98
CA SER A 3 59.92 22.08 66.92
C SER A 3 58.46 22.52 66.96
N LYS A 4 57.99 23.22 65.88
CA LYS A 4 56.59 23.55 65.72
C LYS A 4 56.00 22.52 64.80
N THR A 5 55.14 21.66 65.35
CA THR A 5 54.34 20.68 64.58
C THR A 5 53.14 21.40 63.98
N LEU A 6 53.09 21.46 62.66
CA LEU A 6 51.94 22.03 61.88
C LEU A 6 50.88 20.93 61.66
N PHE A 7 49.72 21.09 62.29
CA PHE A 7 48.59 20.19 62.15
C PHE A 7 47.74 20.67 60.93
N THR A 8 47.87 19.99 59.81
CA THR A 8 47.06 20.30 58.64
C THR A 8 45.74 19.54 58.72
N LEU A 9 44.64 20.27 58.92
CA LEU A 9 43.29 19.74 58.99
C LEU A 9 42.77 19.51 57.51
N PHE A 10 42.64 18.26 57.08
CA PHE A 10 42.05 17.91 55.83
C PHE A 10 40.52 17.91 55.97
N ILE A 11 39.84 18.96 55.48
CA ILE A 11 38.40 19.00 55.39
C ILE A 11 37.98 18.24 54.07
N VAL A 12 37.52 17.01 54.19
CA VAL A 12 36.91 16.27 53.10
C VAL A 12 35.51 16.80 52.91
N ASN A 13 35.33 17.66 51.91
CA ASN A 13 34.01 18.06 51.44
C ASN A 13 33.33 16.90 50.73
N PHE A 14 32.42 16.23 51.43
CA PHE A 14 31.54 15.23 50.85
C PHE A 14 30.42 15.95 50.07
N PHE A 15 30.65 16.20 48.76
CA PHE A 15 29.58 16.66 47.89
C PHE A 15 28.60 15.49 47.68
N VAL A 16 27.51 15.47 48.45
CA VAL A 16 26.35 14.63 48.14
C VAL A 16 25.67 15.22 46.92
N PHE A 17 25.96 14.66 45.73
CA PHE A 17 25.18 14.94 44.56
C PHE A 17 23.77 14.34 44.77
N PHE A 18 22.84 15.15 45.26
CA PHE A 18 21.42 14.85 45.07
C PHE A 18 21.13 14.93 43.58
N SER A 19 21.26 13.79 42.89
CA SER A 19 20.68 13.64 41.57
C SER A 19 19.17 13.76 41.76
N CYS A 20 18.62 14.94 41.50
CA CYS A 20 17.20 15.08 41.30
C CYS A 20 16.85 14.25 40.06
N ASN A 21 16.44 13.00 40.26
CA ASN A 21 15.83 12.18 39.22
C ASN A 21 14.50 12.80 38.85
N ASN A 22 14.54 13.87 38.04
CA ASN A 22 13.34 14.38 37.38
C ASN A 22 13.06 13.47 36.18
N ASP A 23 12.39 12.35 36.45
CA ASP A 23 11.88 11.51 35.37
C ASP A 23 11.08 12.41 34.40
N PRO A 24 11.35 12.35 33.09
CA PRO A 24 10.64 13.15 32.11
C PRO A 24 9.13 12.84 32.15
N ILE A 25 8.33 13.87 31.88
CA ILE A 25 6.86 13.78 31.96
C ILE A 25 6.28 13.44 30.59
N CYS A 26 5.39 12.46 30.55
CA CYS A 26 4.63 12.08 29.36
C CYS A 26 3.15 11.80 29.72
N ASP A 27 2.29 11.64 28.72
CA ASP A 27 0.90 11.28 28.96
C ASP A 27 0.72 9.78 29.10
N THR A 28 1.39 9.00 28.25
CA THR A 28 1.35 7.54 28.26
C THR A 28 2.75 6.97 28.14
N VAL A 29 3.06 5.97 28.96
CA VAL A 29 4.27 5.17 28.84
C VAL A 29 3.92 3.70 28.71
N ILE A 30 4.53 3.01 27.74
CA ILE A 30 4.48 1.56 27.54
C ILE A 30 5.85 1.02 27.95
N GLN A 31 5.87 0.07 28.89
CA GLN A 31 7.10 -0.46 29.49
C GLN A 31 7.16 -1.99 29.37
N ASN A 32 8.38 -2.53 29.42
CA ASN A 32 8.65 -3.98 29.46
C ASN A 32 8.21 -4.76 28.21
N GLY A 33 7.82 -4.09 27.14
CA GLY A 33 7.45 -4.74 25.87
C GLY A 33 8.66 -5.03 25.01
N THR A 34 8.53 -6.02 24.13
CA THR A 34 9.50 -6.26 23.06
C THR A 34 9.25 -5.27 21.93
N ILE A 35 10.16 -4.32 21.76
CA ILE A 35 10.07 -3.26 20.75
C ILE A 35 10.45 -3.81 19.38
N TYR A 36 9.56 -3.59 18.41
CA TYR A 36 9.77 -3.80 16.97
C TYR A 36 9.61 -2.43 16.30
N ASP A 37 10.72 -1.72 16.09
CA ASP A 37 10.70 -0.31 15.66
C ASP A 37 10.65 -0.12 14.13
N GLY A 38 10.66 -1.21 13.35
CA GLY A 38 10.66 -1.16 11.89
C GLY A 38 12.02 -0.90 11.24
N SER A 39 13.10 -0.79 12.02
CA SER A 39 14.45 -0.52 11.49
C SER A 39 15.10 -1.72 10.78
N GLY A 40 14.52 -2.93 10.90
CA GLY A 40 15.14 -4.17 10.46
C GLY A 40 16.20 -4.72 11.43
N LEU A 41 16.48 -4.01 12.53
CA LEU A 41 17.38 -4.48 13.57
C LEU A 41 16.68 -5.47 14.52
N PRO A 42 17.44 -6.26 15.31
CA PRO A 42 16.87 -7.15 16.31
C PRO A 42 15.98 -6.40 17.32
N SER A 43 14.82 -6.97 17.64
CA SER A 43 13.93 -6.45 18.67
C SER A 43 14.59 -6.49 20.05
N TYR A 44 14.15 -5.60 20.96
CA TYR A 44 14.70 -5.48 22.31
C TYR A 44 13.61 -5.15 23.33
N ILE A 45 13.82 -5.49 24.61
CA ILE A 45 12.93 -5.05 25.69
C ILE A 45 13.16 -3.55 25.91
N GLY A 46 12.07 -2.76 25.90
CA GLY A 46 12.19 -1.33 25.91
C GLY A 46 11.02 -0.57 26.52
N THR A 47 11.10 0.73 26.35
CA THR A 47 10.10 1.71 26.77
C THR A 47 9.72 2.58 25.59
N LEU A 48 8.40 2.84 25.43
CA LEU A 48 7.87 3.85 24.54
C LEU A 48 7.10 4.88 25.37
N ALA A 49 7.35 6.18 25.16
CA ALA A 49 6.65 7.27 25.83
C ALA A 49 6.05 8.24 24.81
N MET A 50 4.80 8.64 25.06
CA MET A 50 4.02 9.53 24.22
C MET A 50 3.54 10.76 24.99
N LYS A 51 3.51 11.92 24.33
CA LYS A 51 2.99 13.16 24.84
C LYS A 51 2.13 13.83 23.74
N GLY A 52 0.84 13.97 24.00
CA GLY A 52 -0.09 14.32 22.94
C GLY A 52 -0.11 13.26 21.85
N ASP A 53 0.15 13.65 20.62
CA ASP A 53 0.24 12.83 19.41
C ASP A 53 1.68 12.49 18.99
N GLU A 54 2.68 12.85 19.84
CA GLU A 54 4.09 12.62 19.54
C GLU A 54 4.67 11.46 20.36
N ILE A 55 5.51 10.64 19.71
CA ILE A 55 6.40 9.70 20.38
C ILE A 55 7.64 10.47 20.83
N ILE A 56 7.77 10.70 22.12
CA ILE A 56 8.91 11.47 22.69
C ILE A 56 10.09 10.57 23.10
N TYR A 57 9.86 9.26 23.14
CA TYR A 57 10.91 8.28 23.41
C TYR A 57 10.53 6.90 22.91
N VAL A 58 11.45 6.23 22.26
CA VAL A 58 11.49 4.79 22.03
C VAL A 58 12.93 4.32 22.19
N GLY A 59 13.14 3.27 23.01
CA GLY A 59 14.51 2.82 23.29
C GLY A 59 14.59 1.88 24.49
N PRO A 60 15.81 1.63 25.00
CA PRO A 60 16.04 0.81 26.19
C PRO A 60 15.19 1.23 27.39
N PRO A 61 15.01 0.37 28.41
CA PRO A 61 14.18 0.67 29.56
C PRO A 61 14.51 2.00 30.20
N LYS A 62 13.53 2.90 30.32
CA LYS A 62 13.66 4.24 30.90
C LYS A 62 12.41 4.58 31.70
N LYS A 63 12.59 5.25 32.84
CA LYS A 63 11.50 5.71 33.71
C LYS A 63 10.90 7.02 33.20
N PHE A 64 9.57 7.14 33.28
CA PHE A 64 8.81 8.34 32.99
C PHE A 64 7.75 8.58 34.05
N LYS A 65 7.47 9.85 34.37
CA LYS A 65 6.26 10.24 35.09
C LYS A 65 5.13 10.35 34.07
N SER A 66 4.09 9.54 34.20
CA SER A 66 2.99 9.49 33.24
C SER A 66 1.64 9.36 33.91
N LYS A 67 0.58 9.83 33.25
CA LYS A 67 -0.80 9.62 33.66
C LYS A 67 -1.22 8.17 33.44
N ASN A 68 -0.85 7.63 32.27
CA ASN A 68 -1.20 6.26 31.86
C ASN A 68 0.09 5.42 31.79
N LYS A 69 0.06 4.26 32.43
CA LYS A 69 1.16 3.28 32.38
C LYS A 69 0.61 1.96 31.86
N ILE A 70 1.25 1.44 30.81
CA ILE A 70 0.90 0.15 30.21
C ILE A 70 2.10 -0.77 30.41
N ASP A 71 1.88 -1.86 31.14
CA ASP A 71 2.87 -2.95 31.23
C ASP A 71 2.64 -3.88 30.05
N ALA A 72 3.61 -3.95 29.16
CA ALA A 72 3.62 -4.79 27.98
C ALA A 72 4.50 -6.04 28.15
N THR A 73 4.72 -6.49 29.38
CA THR A 73 5.49 -7.73 29.63
C THR A 73 4.92 -8.89 28.81
N GLY A 74 5.79 -9.55 28.05
CA GLY A 74 5.40 -10.68 27.16
C GLY A 74 4.64 -10.27 25.90
N LYS A 75 4.55 -8.97 25.59
CA LYS A 75 3.87 -8.46 24.38
C LYS A 75 4.86 -7.77 23.46
N GLY A 76 4.57 -7.80 22.15
CA GLY A 76 5.21 -6.95 21.15
C GLY A 76 4.67 -5.52 21.20
N VAL A 77 5.53 -4.56 20.97
CA VAL A 77 5.18 -3.15 20.78
C VAL A 77 5.76 -2.71 19.44
N SER A 78 4.91 -2.30 18.53
CA SER A 78 5.30 -1.89 17.18
C SER A 78 4.49 -0.66 16.75
N PRO A 79 4.91 0.06 15.70
CA PRO A 79 4.03 0.98 14.98
C PRO A 79 2.73 0.28 14.55
N GLY A 80 1.66 1.03 14.38
CA GLY A 80 0.45 0.51 13.75
C GLY A 80 0.74 0.07 12.32
N PHE A 81 0.11 -1.02 11.89
CA PHE A 81 0.29 -1.53 10.54
C PHE A 81 -0.38 -0.63 9.51
N ILE A 82 0.21 -0.58 8.33
CA ILE A 82 -0.32 0.11 7.15
C ILE A 82 -0.85 -0.95 6.19
N ASN A 83 -2.15 -0.89 5.90
CA ASN A 83 -2.74 -1.68 4.83
C ASN A 83 -2.57 -0.90 3.51
N MET A 84 -1.50 -1.20 2.78
CA MET A 84 -1.13 -0.50 1.54
C MET A 84 -2.10 -0.76 0.39
N LEU A 85 -2.91 -1.81 0.48
CA LEU A 85 -3.89 -2.19 -0.53
C LEU A 85 -5.24 -2.46 0.12
N SER A 86 -5.98 -1.39 0.44
CA SER A 86 -7.35 -1.50 0.95
C SER A 86 -8.38 -1.26 -0.15
N TRP A 87 -9.37 -2.13 -0.23
CA TRP A 87 -10.60 -1.94 -1.01
C TRP A 87 -11.76 -1.46 -0.12
N GLY A 88 -11.43 -0.91 1.06
CA GLY A 88 -12.38 -0.54 2.11
C GLY A 88 -13.21 0.70 1.85
N TYR A 89 -12.96 1.51 0.82
CA TYR A 89 -13.60 2.80 0.60
C TYR A 89 -15.13 2.75 0.75
N SER A 90 -15.82 1.91 -0.05
CA SER A 90 -17.28 1.77 -0.01
C SER A 90 -17.79 1.17 1.30
N SER A 91 -17.01 0.32 1.95
CA SER A 91 -17.34 -0.27 3.25
C SER A 91 -17.25 0.77 4.36
N LEU A 92 -16.25 1.64 4.33
CA LEU A 92 -16.07 2.74 5.27
C LEU A 92 -17.15 3.80 5.14
N LEU A 93 -17.70 4.04 3.95
CA LEU A 93 -18.88 4.90 3.78
C LEU A 93 -20.12 4.34 4.47
N LYS A 94 -20.28 3.01 4.53
CA LYS A 94 -21.40 2.34 5.19
C LYS A 94 -21.19 2.22 6.70
N ASN A 95 -19.96 1.91 7.11
CA ASN A 95 -19.56 1.71 8.49
C ASN A 95 -18.11 2.12 8.71
N GLY A 96 -17.90 3.34 9.15
CA GLY A 96 -16.57 3.95 9.33
C GLY A 96 -15.70 3.34 10.43
N ARG A 97 -16.18 2.32 11.17
CA ARG A 97 -15.42 1.74 12.30
C ARG A 97 -14.23 0.89 11.91
N SER A 98 -14.21 0.29 10.72
CA SER A 98 -13.14 -0.62 10.25
C SER A 98 -12.63 -1.62 11.30
N LEU A 99 -13.56 -2.31 11.98
CA LEU A 99 -13.20 -3.16 13.13
C LEU A 99 -12.31 -4.36 12.75
N SER A 100 -12.41 -4.86 11.52
CA SER A 100 -11.55 -5.95 11.03
C SER A 100 -10.08 -5.53 11.02
N ASP A 101 -9.81 -4.35 10.52
CA ASP A 101 -8.47 -3.81 10.38
C ASP A 101 -7.92 -3.34 11.73
N LEU A 102 -8.68 -2.52 12.46
CA LEU A 102 -8.27 -2.04 13.78
C LEU A 102 -7.97 -3.16 14.79
N LYS A 103 -8.76 -4.25 14.79
CA LYS A 103 -8.51 -5.39 15.69
C LYS A 103 -7.25 -6.19 15.32
N GLN A 104 -6.73 -6.02 14.13
CA GLN A 104 -5.46 -6.58 13.67
C GLN A 104 -4.30 -5.60 13.80
N GLY A 105 -4.54 -4.40 14.35
CA GLY A 105 -3.51 -3.37 14.56
C GLY A 105 -3.24 -2.49 13.34
N VAL A 106 -4.09 -2.54 12.31
CA VAL A 106 -4.02 -1.62 11.17
C VAL A 106 -4.51 -0.24 11.62
N THR A 107 -3.70 0.78 11.40
CA THR A 107 -4.00 2.17 11.79
C THR A 107 -4.10 3.13 10.60
N LEU A 108 -3.68 2.69 9.42
CA LEU A 108 -3.78 3.43 8.16
C LEU A 108 -4.25 2.48 7.05
N GLU A 109 -5.29 2.88 6.34
CA GLU A 109 -5.76 2.22 5.12
C GLU A 109 -5.44 3.08 3.90
N VAL A 110 -4.81 2.48 2.90
CA VAL A 110 -4.43 3.14 1.65
C VAL A 110 -5.24 2.54 0.50
N PHE A 111 -5.85 3.41 -0.31
CA PHE A 111 -6.69 3.05 -1.46
C PHE A 111 -6.00 3.37 -2.78
N GLY A 112 -6.61 2.96 -3.90
CA GLY A 112 -6.24 3.44 -5.23
C GLY A 112 -5.48 2.46 -6.09
N GLU A 113 -5.58 1.14 -5.81
CA GLU A 113 -5.06 0.11 -6.73
C GLU A 113 -5.84 0.15 -8.05
N GLY A 114 -5.20 0.60 -9.11
CA GLY A 114 -5.75 0.69 -10.46
C GLY A 114 -6.88 1.70 -10.61
N THR A 115 -7.85 1.69 -9.72
CA THR A 115 -8.96 2.66 -9.68
C THR A 115 -9.03 3.37 -8.33
N SER A 116 -9.47 4.64 -8.34
CA SER A 116 -9.72 5.44 -7.15
C SER A 116 -11.19 5.88 -7.10
N ALA A 117 -11.64 6.32 -5.91
CA ALA A 117 -13.03 6.75 -5.73
C ALA A 117 -13.41 8.00 -6.54
N GLY A 118 -12.45 8.85 -6.86
CA GLY A 118 -12.59 10.03 -7.71
C GLY A 118 -11.32 10.30 -8.51
N PRO A 119 -11.38 11.18 -9.52
CA PRO A 119 -12.58 11.71 -10.18
C PRO A 119 -13.29 10.66 -11.06
N ASN A 120 -14.62 10.79 -11.23
CA ASN A 120 -15.49 10.01 -12.11
C ASN A 120 -14.94 8.68 -12.64
N GLY A 121 -15.29 7.56 -12.05
CA GLY A 121 -14.82 6.29 -12.63
C GLY A 121 -14.81 5.07 -11.70
N HIS A 122 -15.29 5.22 -10.47
CA HIS A 122 -15.40 4.04 -9.61
C HIS A 122 -16.59 3.15 -10.05
N PRO A 123 -16.40 1.80 -10.11
CA PRO A 123 -17.46 0.86 -10.50
C PRO A 123 -18.73 0.95 -9.63
N ASP A 124 -18.62 1.44 -8.40
CA ASP A 124 -19.71 1.59 -7.45
C ASP A 124 -20.50 2.91 -7.62
N SER A 125 -20.37 3.58 -8.77
CA SER A 125 -21.19 4.74 -9.19
C SER A 125 -21.27 5.91 -8.21
N LEU A 126 -20.19 6.23 -7.55
CA LEU A 126 -20.09 7.47 -6.77
C LEU A 126 -19.52 8.56 -7.69
N ASP A 127 -20.38 9.47 -8.13
CA ASP A 127 -20.03 10.57 -9.03
C ASP A 127 -19.28 11.66 -8.28
N TYR A 128 -18.01 11.43 -7.96
CA TYR A 128 -17.14 12.48 -7.45
C TYR A 128 -16.47 13.25 -8.58
N THR A 129 -16.52 14.57 -8.51
CA THR A 129 -15.93 15.45 -9.52
C THR A 129 -14.43 15.58 -9.35
N SER A 130 -13.89 15.23 -8.19
CA SER A 130 -12.46 15.28 -7.91
C SER A 130 -12.02 14.16 -6.95
N PHE A 131 -10.71 13.97 -6.87
CA PHE A 131 -10.08 13.08 -5.90
C PHE A 131 -10.32 13.56 -4.45
N GLY A 132 -10.13 14.86 -4.20
CA GLY A 132 -10.31 15.45 -2.87
C GLY A 132 -11.73 15.33 -2.36
N GLU A 133 -12.75 15.53 -3.22
CA GLU A 133 -14.16 15.35 -2.85
C GLU A 133 -14.44 13.93 -2.33
N ALA A 134 -13.88 12.92 -2.98
CA ALA A 134 -14.02 11.54 -2.55
C ALA A 134 -13.40 11.32 -1.15
N MET A 135 -12.20 11.82 -0.92
CA MET A 135 -11.52 11.69 0.37
C MET A 135 -12.24 12.45 1.49
N GLU A 136 -12.70 13.68 1.21
CA GLU A 136 -13.49 14.46 2.17
C GLU A 136 -14.77 13.75 2.60
N LYS A 137 -15.37 12.95 1.74
CA LYS A 137 -16.57 12.19 2.08
C LYS A 137 -16.30 11.18 3.19
N LEU A 138 -15.16 10.50 3.17
CA LEU A 138 -14.76 9.62 4.27
C LEU A 138 -14.47 10.39 5.56
N ILE A 139 -13.80 11.53 5.47
CA ILE A 139 -13.51 12.39 6.63
C ILE A 139 -14.82 12.84 7.29
N LYS A 140 -15.77 13.31 6.49
CA LYS A 140 -17.12 13.71 6.99
C LYS A 140 -17.88 12.53 7.61
N ASN A 141 -17.64 11.31 7.14
CA ASN A 141 -18.23 10.09 7.71
C ASN A 141 -17.56 9.64 9.03
N LYS A 142 -16.48 10.30 9.45
CA LYS A 142 -15.75 10.02 10.71
C LYS A 142 -15.26 8.57 10.78
N VAL A 143 -14.44 8.18 9.83
CA VAL A 143 -13.82 6.87 9.82
C VAL A 143 -12.79 6.72 10.95
N SER A 144 -12.64 5.51 11.49
CA SER A 144 -11.75 5.25 12.63
C SER A 144 -10.28 5.14 12.26
N PRO A 145 -9.88 4.48 11.14
CA PRO A 145 -8.47 4.44 10.72
C PRO A 145 -8.06 5.78 10.12
N ASN A 146 -6.77 6.06 10.08
CA ASN A 146 -6.24 7.03 9.15
C ASN A 146 -6.47 6.52 7.73
N ILE A 147 -6.59 7.43 6.78
CA ILE A 147 -6.83 7.11 5.37
C ILE A 147 -5.88 7.88 4.47
N ALA A 148 -5.42 7.23 3.42
CA ALA A 148 -4.70 7.84 2.31
C ALA A 148 -5.14 7.17 1.00
N SER A 149 -4.82 7.76 -0.15
CA SER A 149 -5.12 7.12 -1.43
C SER A 149 -4.14 7.54 -2.51
N PHE A 150 -3.88 6.62 -3.40
CA PHE A 150 -3.34 6.90 -4.72
C PHE A 150 -4.47 7.29 -5.67
N LEU A 151 -4.14 8.05 -6.69
CA LEU A 151 -5.01 8.23 -7.85
C LEU A 151 -4.88 6.98 -8.73
N GLY A 152 -6.00 6.33 -9.06
CA GLY A 152 -5.97 5.15 -9.91
C GLY A 152 -5.64 5.48 -11.36
N ALA A 153 -4.61 4.85 -11.92
CA ALA A 153 -4.24 5.03 -13.33
C ALA A 153 -5.38 4.70 -14.28
N ALA A 154 -6.12 3.61 -14.02
CA ALA A 154 -7.29 3.26 -14.79
C ALA A 154 -8.45 4.26 -14.63
N THR A 155 -8.60 4.91 -13.47
CA THR A 155 -9.57 6.01 -13.29
C THR A 155 -9.28 7.16 -14.23
N VAL A 156 -8.01 7.60 -14.31
CA VAL A 156 -7.58 8.64 -15.24
C VAL A 156 -7.83 8.22 -16.68
N ARG A 157 -7.45 6.99 -17.02
CA ARG A 157 -7.64 6.46 -18.38
C ARG A 157 -9.12 6.38 -18.78
N ILE A 158 -9.99 5.89 -17.89
CA ILE A 158 -11.44 5.79 -18.13
C ILE A 158 -12.04 7.18 -18.41
N GLN A 159 -11.61 8.20 -17.67
CA GLN A 159 -12.10 9.55 -17.83
C GLN A 159 -11.81 10.15 -19.23
N HIS A 160 -10.65 9.85 -19.79
CA HIS A 160 -10.17 10.49 -21.03
C HIS A 160 -10.28 9.59 -22.27
N ILE A 161 -10.15 8.27 -22.11
CA ILE A 161 -10.10 7.30 -23.23
C ILE A 161 -11.23 6.27 -23.13
N GLY A 162 -11.81 6.10 -21.93
CA GLY A 162 -12.75 5.02 -21.67
C GLY A 162 -12.07 3.65 -21.65
N TYR A 163 -12.76 2.65 -22.16
CA TYR A 163 -12.29 1.26 -22.22
C TYR A 163 -11.74 0.86 -23.59
N ALA A 164 -11.23 1.81 -24.36
CA ALA A 164 -10.66 1.52 -25.67
C ALA A 164 -9.27 0.88 -25.54
N ASN A 165 -9.08 -0.26 -26.20
CA ASN A 165 -7.79 -0.97 -26.27
C ASN A 165 -6.89 -0.34 -27.33
N ARG A 166 -6.30 0.80 -27.02
CA ARG A 166 -5.37 1.54 -27.88
C ARG A 166 -4.44 2.43 -27.04
N LYS A 167 -3.36 2.84 -27.63
CA LYS A 167 -2.49 3.88 -27.04
C LYS A 167 -3.26 5.20 -26.90
N ALA A 168 -2.90 5.96 -25.86
CA ALA A 168 -3.33 7.34 -25.70
C ALA A 168 -2.69 8.23 -26.79
N SER A 169 -3.42 9.18 -27.31
CA SER A 169 -2.86 10.24 -28.15
C SER A 169 -2.12 11.26 -27.29
N VAL A 170 -1.23 12.05 -27.89
CA VAL A 170 -0.51 13.15 -27.21
C VAL A 170 -1.48 14.11 -26.51
N SER A 171 -2.60 14.44 -27.16
CA SER A 171 -3.62 15.31 -26.56
C SER A 171 -4.27 14.68 -25.35
N GLU A 172 -4.59 13.38 -25.39
CA GLU A 172 -5.16 12.65 -24.26
C GLU A 172 -4.15 12.56 -23.09
N ILE A 173 -2.88 12.27 -23.36
CA ILE A 173 -1.83 12.30 -22.33
C ILE A 173 -1.79 13.67 -21.63
N ASN A 174 -1.83 14.78 -22.38
CA ASN A 174 -1.82 16.12 -21.81
C ASN A 174 -3.03 16.37 -20.89
N GLU A 175 -4.22 15.89 -21.26
CA GLU A 175 -5.41 16.02 -20.40
C GLU A 175 -5.34 15.09 -19.18
N MET A 176 -4.85 13.88 -19.34
CA MET A 176 -4.60 12.94 -18.23
C MET A 176 -3.60 13.54 -17.22
N GLN A 177 -2.52 14.17 -17.70
CA GLN A 177 -1.55 14.85 -16.84
C GLN A 177 -2.17 15.99 -16.02
N LYS A 178 -3.12 16.74 -16.58
CA LYS A 178 -3.87 17.77 -15.82
C LYS A 178 -4.70 17.14 -14.70
N THR A 179 -5.32 16.01 -14.96
CA THR A 179 -6.09 15.25 -13.95
C THR A 179 -5.17 14.77 -12.84
N VAL A 180 -3.99 14.22 -13.19
CA VAL A 180 -2.99 13.79 -12.21
C VAL A 180 -2.52 14.97 -11.36
N LYS A 181 -2.15 16.09 -12.00
CA LYS A 181 -1.72 17.31 -11.30
C LYS A 181 -2.76 17.75 -10.27
N LYS A 182 -4.03 17.85 -10.68
CA LYS A 182 -5.10 18.25 -9.79
C LYS A 182 -5.24 17.29 -8.59
N ALA A 183 -5.18 15.99 -8.80
CA ALA A 183 -5.27 15.02 -7.71
C ALA A 183 -4.07 15.11 -6.75
N MET A 184 -2.86 15.38 -7.26
CA MET A 184 -1.69 15.63 -6.40
C MET A 184 -1.85 16.89 -5.56
N GLU A 185 -2.39 17.98 -6.13
CA GLU A 185 -2.73 19.21 -5.41
C GLU A 185 -3.82 18.98 -4.35
N GLU A 186 -4.69 17.99 -4.54
CA GLU A 186 -5.74 17.57 -3.59
C GLU A 186 -5.26 16.52 -2.58
N GLY A 187 -3.98 16.16 -2.57
CA GLY A 187 -3.35 15.29 -1.57
C GLY A 187 -3.25 13.80 -1.93
N ALA A 188 -3.32 13.45 -3.21
CA ALA A 188 -3.00 12.09 -3.64
C ALA A 188 -1.55 11.72 -3.32
N MET A 189 -1.29 10.47 -2.90
CA MET A 189 0.07 9.97 -2.64
C MET A 189 0.88 9.77 -3.93
N GLY A 190 0.21 9.70 -5.07
CA GLY A 190 0.79 9.40 -6.36
C GLY A 190 -0.17 8.62 -7.23
N ILE A 191 0.35 7.76 -8.10
CA ILE A 191 -0.44 6.90 -8.99
C ILE A 191 -0.36 5.45 -8.55
N GLY A 192 -1.54 4.80 -8.42
CA GLY A 192 -1.68 3.36 -8.25
C GLY A 192 -2.20 2.71 -9.53
N SER A 193 -1.51 1.68 -10.00
CA SER A 193 -1.92 0.95 -11.19
C SER A 193 -2.22 -0.52 -10.90
N SER A 194 -3.00 -1.14 -11.79
CA SER A 194 -3.29 -2.56 -11.79
C SER A 194 -3.30 -3.04 -13.25
N LEU A 195 -2.15 -3.56 -13.69
CA LEU A 195 -1.84 -3.70 -15.11
C LEU A 195 -2.22 -5.08 -15.70
N ILE A 196 -2.89 -5.93 -14.92
CA ILE A 196 -3.49 -7.17 -15.44
C ILE A 196 -4.98 -7.02 -15.74
N TYR A 197 -5.61 -5.91 -15.32
CA TYR A 197 -7.03 -5.67 -15.47
C TYR A 197 -7.31 -4.57 -16.50
N ALA A 198 -8.34 -4.77 -17.33
CA ALA A 198 -8.80 -3.75 -18.26
C ALA A 198 -9.50 -2.58 -17.51
N PRO A 199 -9.29 -1.32 -17.91
CA PRO A 199 -8.47 -0.88 -19.04
C PRO A 199 -7.02 -0.55 -18.66
N GLY A 200 -6.57 -0.87 -17.44
CA GLY A 200 -5.21 -0.60 -16.98
C GLY A 200 -4.14 -1.29 -17.82
N ASP A 201 -4.41 -2.51 -18.28
CA ASP A 201 -3.50 -3.28 -19.12
C ASP A 201 -3.33 -2.71 -20.55
N TYR A 202 -4.23 -1.82 -20.98
CA TYR A 202 -4.12 -1.14 -22.28
C TYR A 202 -3.16 0.05 -22.27
N ALA A 203 -2.78 0.52 -21.06
CA ALA A 203 -1.76 1.53 -20.91
C ALA A 203 -0.39 0.94 -21.24
N ASP A 204 0.39 1.61 -22.07
CA ASP A 204 1.79 1.26 -22.28
C ASP A 204 2.70 1.93 -21.23
N THR A 205 3.96 1.51 -21.21
CA THR A 205 4.96 2.01 -20.26
C THR A 205 5.18 3.52 -20.42
N GLU A 206 5.13 4.02 -21.67
CA GLU A 206 5.30 5.44 -21.99
C GLU A 206 4.17 6.30 -21.40
N GLU A 207 2.91 5.82 -21.47
CA GLU A 207 1.78 6.48 -20.82
C GLU A 207 2.02 6.59 -19.31
N LEU A 208 2.39 5.48 -18.66
CA LEU A 208 2.65 5.45 -17.22
C LEU A 208 3.82 6.36 -16.83
N ILE A 209 4.92 6.38 -17.58
CA ILE A 209 6.03 7.31 -17.37
C ILE A 209 5.56 8.77 -17.47
N ALA A 210 4.80 9.10 -18.51
CA ALA A 210 4.34 10.47 -18.74
C ALA A 210 3.46 10.99 -17.58
N LEU A 211 2.60 10.14 -17.02
CA LEU A 211 1.76 10.50 -15.87
C LEU A 211 2.58 10.59 -14.58
N ASN A 212 3.52 9.67 -14.37
CA ASN A 212 4.34 9.64 -13.18
C ASN A 212 5.40 10.77 -13.12
N LYS A 213 5.79 11.36 -14.24
CA LYS A 213 6.60 12.60 -14.25
C LYS A 213 5.88 13.75 -13.54
N ILE A 214 4.55 13.85 -13.68
CA ILE A 214 3.77 14.84 -12.92
C ILE A 214 3.77 14.50 -11.43
N VAL A 215 3.65 13.21 -11.06
CA VAL A 215 3.71 12.76 -9.65
C VAL A 215 5.06 13.12 -9.01
N SER A 216 6.15 12.97 -9.74
CA SER A 216 7.51 13.30 -9.27
C SER A 216 7.65 14.78 -8.90
N GLU A 217 7.02 15.71 -9.64
CA GLU A 217 7.02 17.15 -9.32
C GLU A 217 6.43 17.45 -7.93
N TYR A 218 5.60 16.57 -7.39
CA TYR A 218 4.96 16.68 -6.07
C TYR A 218 5.60 15.79 -4.99
N ASN A 219 6.76 15.18 -5.27
CA ASN A 219 7.41 14.21 -4.39
C ASN A 219 6.50 13.00 -4.06
N GLY A 220 5.61 12.64 -4.95
CA GLY A 220 4.77 11.46 -4.83
C GLY A 220 5.48 10.17 -5.22
N MET A 221 4.74 9.07 -5.26
CA MET A 221 5.28 7.76 -5.63
C MET A 221 4.37 7.00 -6.59
N TYR A 222 4.93 6.00 -7.25
CA TYR A 222 4.20 5.04 -8.06
C TYR A 222 4.01 3.73 -7.30
N ILE A 223 2.85 3.09 -7.40
CA ILE A 223 2.63 1.76 -6.85
C ILE A 223 1.86 0.91 -7.87
N SER A 224 2.21 -0.37 -7.99
CA SER A 224 1.65 -1.20 -9.05
C SER A 224 1.37 -2.63 -8.65
N HIS A 225 0.15 -3.08 -8.91
CA HIS A 225 -0.10 -4.46 -9.29
C HIS A 225 0.51 -4.66 -10.68
N MET A 226 1.64 -5.31 -10.73
CA MET A 226 2.45 -5.42 -11.94
C MET A 226 1.69 -6.09 -13.10
N ARG A 227 2.12 -5.86 -14.33
CA ARG A 227 1.50 -6.37 -15.56
C ARG A 227 1.45 -7.90 -15.63
N ASN A 228 2.34 -8.56 -14.93
CA ASN A 228 2.37 -10.02 -14.80
C ASN A 228 3.02 -10.40 -13.49
N GLU A 229 2.44 -11.35 -12.79
CA GLU A 229 2.96 -11.91 -11.55
C GLU A 229 3.30 -13.41 -11.69
N ASP A 230 3.21 -13.93 -12.90
CA ASP A 230 3.37 -15.32 -13.28
C ASP A 230 4.70 -15.48 -14.07
N ASN A 231 4.68 -16.20 -15.15
CA ASN A 231 5.86 -16.57 -15.96
C ASN A 231 6.63 -15.41 -16.60
N ARG A 232 6.05 -14.19 -16.63
CA ARG A 232 6.69 -12.95 -17.08
C ARG A 232 6.85 -11.92 -15.99
N VAL A 233 6.91 -12.35 -14.74
CA VAL A 233 7.05 -11.44 -13.58
C VAL A 233 8.32 -10.60 -13.64
N ILE A 234 9.41 -11.13 -14.17
CA ILE A 234 10.68 -10.39 -14.32
C ILE A 234 10.52 -9.23 -15.31
N GLU A 235 9.86 -9.46 -16.45
CA GLU A 235 9.58 -8.41 -17.43
C GLU A 235 8.70 -7.30 -16.82
N ALA A 236 7.69 -7.69 -16.05
CA ALA A 236 6.80 -6.75 -15.38
C ALA A 236 7.50 -5.96 -14.26
N LEU A 237 8.45 -6.56 -13.58
CA LEU A 237 9.30 -5.88 -12.60
C LEU A 237 10.22 -4.86 -13.29
N GLU A 238 10.84 -5.22 -14.41
CA GLU A 238 11.67 -4.28 -15.18
C GLU A 238 10.84 -3.11 -15.72
N GLU A 239 9.57 -3.31 -16.07
CA GLU A 239 8.65 -2.21 -16.42
C GLU A 239 8.48 -1.23 -15.24
N LEU A 240 8.20 -1.73 -14.04
CA LEU A 240 8.06 -0.91 -12.83
C LEU A 240 9.36 -0.14 -12.51
N ILE A 241 10.51 -0.81 -12.57
CA ILE A 241 11.82 -0.19 -12.34
C ILE A 241 12.11 0.88 -13.41
N THR A 242 11.73 0.64 -14.66
CA THR A 242 11.87 1.61 -15.76
C THR A 242 11.01 2.83 -15.50
N ILE A 243 9.75 2.67 -15.07
CA ILE A 243 8.86 3.79 -14.73
C ILE A 243 9.47 4.60 -13.59
N ALA A 244 9.95 3.95 -12.52
CA ALA A 244 10.58 4.62 -11.40
C ALA A 244 11.81 5.43 -11.81
N ARG A 245 12.65 4.85 -12.68
CA ARG A 245 13.87 5.50 -13.20
C ARG A 245 13.57 6.69 -14.10
N GLU A 246 12.71 6.51 -15.09
CA GLU A 246 12.44 7.51 -16.13
C GLU A 246 11.55 8.67 -15.62
N ALA A 247 10.75 8.43 -14.60
CA ALA A 247 9.95 9.45 -13.94
C ALA A 247 10.62 10.01 -12.68
N GLU A 248 11.79 9.50 -12.28
CA GLU A 248 12.59 9.95 -11.14
C GLU A 248 11.79 9.98 -9.81
N LEU A 249 11.09 8.88 -9.48
CA LEU A 249 10.26 8.80 -8.28
C LEU A 249 10.40 7.45 -7.56
N PRO A 250 10.04 7.38 -6.25
CA PRO A 250 9.91 6.11 -5.56
C PRO A 250 8.83 5.23 -6.19
N ALA A 251 9.05 3.91 -6.19
CA ALA A 251 8.01 2.98 -6.61
C ALA A 251 7.86 1.82 -5.62
N GLU A 252 6.66 1.26 -5.56
CA GLU A 252 6.32 0.12 -4.72
C GLU A 252 5.62 -0.97 -5.52
N ILE A 253 5.93 -2.21 -5.17
CA ILE A 253 5.31 -3.39 -5.77
C ILE A 253 4.19 -3.83 -4.83
N TYR A 254 2.94 -3.76 -5.28
CA TYR A 254 1.83 -4.36 -4.54
C TYR A 254 2.02 -5.87 -4.38
N HIS A 255 1.77 -6.39 -3.19
CA HIS A 255 1.65 -7.82 -2.87
C HIS A 255 2.64 -8.71 -3.62
N LEU A 256 3.94 -8.36 -3.53
CA LEU A 256 5.02 -9.04 -4.24
C LEU A 256 4.92 -10.57 -4.12
N LYS A 257 4.85 -11.23 -5.25
CA LYS A 257 4.84 -12.69 -5.35
C LYS A 257 5.32 -13.19 -6.71
N ALA A 258 5.81 -14.41 -6.74
CA ALA A 258 5.92 -15.22 -7.94
C ALA A 258 4.71 -16.17 -7.95
N SER A 259 3.66 -15.80 -8.69
CA SER A 259 2.41 -16.55 -8.74
C SER A 259 2.62 -17.92 -9.37
N ARG A 260 1.88 -18.93 -8.85
CA ARG A 260 1.89 -20.31 -9.30
C ARG A 260 3.21 -21.04 -9.04
N ARG A 261 3.09 -22.29 -8.65
CA ARG A 261 4.20 -23.14 -8.23
C ARG A 261 5.36 -23.26 -9.26
N PRO A 262 5.12 -23.35 -10.57
CA PRO A 262 6.20 -23.40 -11.54
C PRO A 262 7.13 -22.17 -11.54
N ASN A 263 6.66 -21.03 -11.04
CA ASN A 263 7.38 -19.74 -11.05
C ASN A 263 8.07 -19.42 -9.72
N TRP A 264 7.88 -20.21 -8.67
CA TRP A 264 8.47 -19.90 -7.35
C TRP A 264 9.98 -19.77 -7.36
N HIS A 265 10.65 -20.45 -8.27
CA HIS A 265 12.09 -20.33 -8.48
C HIS A 265 12.55 -18.94 -8.95
N LEU A 266 11.62 -18.07 -9.42
CA LEU A 266 11.92 -16.72 -9.84
C LEU A 266 12.03 -15.73 -8.67
N LEU A 267 11.62 -16.11 -7.44
CA LEU A 267 11.59 -15.21 -6.30
C LEU A 267 12.97 -14.64 -5.97
N ASP A 268 14.00 -15.46 -5.97
CA ASP A 268 15.38 -15.00 -5.72
C ASP A 268 15.84 -13.98 -6.77
N THR A 269 15.49 -14.21 -8.04
CA THR A 269 15.77 -13.27 -9.13
C THR A 269 15.01 -11.95 -8.96
N ILE A 270 13.76 -12.00 -8.52
CA ILE A 270 12.95 -10.79 -8.21
C ILE A 270 13.64 -9.96 -7.13
N ILE A 271 14.03 -10.61 -6.03
CA ILE A 271 14.71 -9.95 -4.90
C ILE A 271 16.02 -9.32 -5.39
N GLU A 272 16.85 -10.09 -6.13
CA GLU A 272 18.11 -9.60 -6.68
C GLU A 272 17.92 -8.34 -7.56
N ARG A 273 16.90 -8.34 -8.42
CA ARG A 273 16.59 -7.18 -9.29
C ARG A 273 16.21 -5.95 -8.49
N VAL A 274 15.35 -6.11 -7.48
CA VAL A 274 14.97 -5.00 -6.58
C VAL A 274 16.18 -4.46 -5.83
N GLU A 275 17.00 -5.34 -5.23
CA GLU A 275 18.19 -4.93 -4.50
C GLU A 275 19.23 -4.23 -5.41
N ASN A 276 19.38 -4.68 -6.65
CA ASN A 276 20.26 -4.03 -7.61
C ASN A 276 19.75 -2.64 -7.98
N ALA A 277 18.45 -2.47 -8.23
CA ALA A 277 17.84 -1.17 -8.45
C ALA A 277 18.05 -0.22 -7.24
N GLN A 278 17.91 -0.75 -6.02
CA GLN A 278 18.20 0.00 -4.80
C GLN A 278 19.69 0.41 -4.70
N LYS A 279 20.62 -0.45 -5.07
CA LYS A 279 22.07 -0.14 -5.12
C LYS A 279 22.38 0.95 -6.16
N GLU A 280 21.61 1.04 -7.23
CA GLU A 280 21.67 2.12 -8.24
C GLU A 280 21.09 3.46 -7.71
N GLY A 281 20.47 3.46 -6.53
CA GLY A 281 19.89 4.64 -5.87
C GLY A 281 18.40 4.81 -6.08
N LEU A 282 17.71 3.87 -6.75
CA LEU A 282 16.26 3.89 -6.87
C LEU A 282 15.61 3.49 -5.54
N LYS A 283 14.49 4.14 -5.21
CA LYS A 283 13.70 3.81 -4.02
C LYS A 283 12.58 2.84 -4.42
N ILE A 284 12.89 1.56 -4.42
CA ILE A 284 11.91 0.50 -4.72
C ILE A 284 11.58 -0.23 -3.42
N THR A 285 10.29 -0.35 -3.11
CA THR A 285 9.76 -1.10 -1.97
C THR A 285 8.73 -2.12 -2.44
N ALA A 286 8.28 -2.98 -1.54
CA ALA A 286 7.20 -3.93 -1.80
C ALA A 286 6.38 -4.16 -0.54
N ASP A 287 5.10 -4.39 -0.71
CA ASP A 287 4.21 -4.86 0.35
C ASP A 287 3.88 -6.36 0.19
N MET A 288 3.29 -6.95 1.22
CA MET A 288 2.90 -8.34 1.25
C MET A 288 1.68 -8.52 2.16
N TYR A 289 0.75 -9.37 1.76
CA TYR A 289 -0.34 -9.79 2.63
C TYR A 289 0.05 -11.00 3.49
N THR A 290 -0.65 -11.19 4.61
CA THR A 290 -0.36 -12.21 5.62
C THR A 290 -1.19 -13.51 5.44
N TYR A 291 -1.86 -13.67 4.31
CA TYR A 291 -2.74 -14.81 4.02
C TYR A 291 -2.04 -15.85 3.14
N PRO A 292 -2.33 -17.15 3.30
CA PRO A 292 -1.78 -18.22 2.45
C PRO A 292 -2.49 -18.33 1.09
N ALA A 293 -3.35 -17.37 0.72
CA ALA A 293 -4.11 -17.35 -0.50
C ALA A 293 -4.23 -15.92 -1.04
N SER A 294 -4.31 -15.75 -2.34
CA SER A 294 -4.67 -14.50 -3.01
C SER A 294 -6.18 -14.43 -3.27
N SER A 295 -6.69 -13.23 -3.50
CA SER A 295 -8.11 -13.02 -3.81
C SER A 295 -8.26 -12.06 -5.00
N THR A 296 -9.17 -12.40 -5.92
CA THR A 296 -9.55 -11.54 -7.04
C THR A 296 -11.00 -11.79 -7.46
N GLY A 297 -11.54 -10.94 -8.30
CA GLY A 297 -12.83 -11.18 -8.94
C GLY A 297 -12.75 -12.21 -10.06
N LEU A 298 -13.86 -12.89 -10.37
CA LEU A 298 -13.95 -13.84 -11.48
C LEU A 298 -13.53 -13.24 -12.83
N THR A 299 -13.58 -11.93 -12.94
CA THR A 299 -13.09 -11.20 -14.13
C THR A 299 -11.59 -11.35 -14.36
N GLY A 300 -10.81 -11.70 -13.32
CA GLY A 300 -9.38 -11.92 -13.44
C GLY A 300 -8.98 -13.10 -14.35
N VAL A 301 -9.88 -14.07 -14.53
CA VAL A 301 -9.65 -15.19 -15.47
C VAL A 301 -10.17 -14.90 -16.90
N ILE A 302 -10.77 -13.73 -17.12
CA ILE A 302 -11.31 -13.33 -18.42
C ILE A 302 -10.29 -12.46 -19.14
N PRO A 303 -9.81 -12.87 -20.33
CA PRO A 303 -8.85 -12.10 -21.09
C PRO A 303 -9.31 -10.66 -21.34
N THR A 304 -8.41 -9.70 -21.20
CA THR A 304 -8.73 -8.27 -21.27
C THR A 304 -9.25 -7.83 -22.65
N TRP A 305 -8.84 -8.52 -23.75
CA TRP A 305 -9.35 -8.23 -25.07
C TRP A 305 -10.89 -8.38 -25.18
N VAL A 306 -11.50 -9.21 -24.33
CA VAL A 306 -12.98 -9.35 -24.27
C VAL A 306 -13.62 -8.12 -23.67
N GLN A 307 -12.91 -7.45 -22.75
CA GLN A 307 -13.42 -6.38 -21.89
C GLN A 307 -13.40 -5.00 -22.57
N GLU A 308 -12.78 -4.89 -23.76
CA GLU A 308 -12.72 -3.66 -24.53
C GLU A 308 -14.13 -3.07 -24.77
N GLY A 309 -14.25 -1.75 -24.63
CA GLY A 309 -15.51 -1.02 -24.77
C GLY A 309 -16.41 -1.09 -23.53
N GLY A 310 -15.93 -1.69 -22.44
CA GLY A 310 -16.61 -1.75 -21.15
C GLY A 310 -17.69 -2.84 -21.08
N HIS A 311 -18.38 -2.89 -19.93
CA HIS A 311 -19.21 -4.03 -19.54
C HIS A 311 -20.31 -4.43 -20.57
N LYS A 312 -20.99 -3.46 -21.19
CA LYS A 312 -22.03 -3.75 -22.21
C LYS A 312 -21.42 -4.38 -23.46
N ALA A 313 -20.31 -3.84 -23.95
CA ALA A 313 -19.60 -4.35 -25.12
C ALA A 313 -19.06 -5.76 -24.85
N TRP A 314 -18.48 -5.98 -23.68
CA TRP A 314 -17.99 -7.26 -23.20
C TRP A 314 -19.10 -8.34 -23.23
N ILE A 315 -20.25 -8.10 -22.58
CA ILE A 315 -21.36 -9.06 -22.56
C ILE A 315 -21.84 -9.40 -24.00
N ASN A 316 -21.90 -8.41 -24.87
CA ASN A 316 -22.30 -8.66 -26.28
C ASN A 316 -21.24 -9.48 -27.02
N ARG A 317 -19.93 -9.16 -26.83
CA ARG A 317 -18.82 -9.90 -27.42
C ARG A 317 -18.81 -11.37 -27.00
N MET A 318 -19.12 -11.66 -25.74
CA MET A 318 -19.22 -13.04 -25.24
C MET A 318 -20.36 -13.84 -25.88
N LYS A 319 -21.38 -13.19 -26.45
CA LYS A 319 -22.47 -13.83 -27.15
C LYS A 319 -22.15 -14.14 -28.63
N GLU A 320 -21.15 -13.46 -29.20
CA GLU A 320 -20.75 -13.68 -30.59
C GLU A 320 -20.05 -15.05 -30.74
N PRO A 321 -20.48 -15.92 -31.67
CA PRO A 321 -19.97 -17.30 -31.73
C PRO A 321 -18.44 -17.39 -31.90
N LYS A 322 -17.87 -16.53 -32.77
CA LYS A 322 -16.41 -16.51 -33.01
C LYS A 322 -15.62 -16.05 -31.77
N ALA A 323 -16.07 -14.96 -31.15
CA ALA A 323 -15.43 -14.44 -29.92
C ALA A 323 -15.57 -15.44 -28.77
N ARG A 324 -16.74 -16.03 -28.59
CA ARG A 324 -17.00 -17.06 -27.58
C ARG A 324 -16.09 -18.29 -27.75
N LYS A 325 -15.89 -18.76 -28.99
CA LYS A 325 -14.99 -19.90 -29.25
C LYS A 325 -13.54 -19.57 -28.82
N ARG A 326 -13.05 -18.38 -29.15
CA ARG A 326 -11.72 -17.91 -28.73
C ARG A 326 -11.66 -17.79 -27.22
N LEU A 327 -12.61 -17.11 -26.62
CA LEU A 327 -12.68 -16.92 -25.16
C LEU A 327 -12.62 -18.24 -24.38
N LEU A 328 -13.42 -19.22 -24.80
CA LEU A 328 -13.43 -20.55 -24.17
C LEU A 328 -12.10 -21.29 -24.32
N LYS A 329 -11.38 -21.06 -25.41
CA LYS A 329 -10.03 -21.58 -25.57
C LYS A 329 -9.07 -20.92 -24.59
N ASP A 330 -9.05 -19.59 -24.54
CA ASP A 330 -8.15 -18.80 -23.71
C ASP A 330 -8.39 -19.09 -22.20
N ILE A 331 -9.65 -19.17 -21.76
CA ILE A 331 -10.01 -19.54 -20.37
C ILE A 331 -9.56 -20.96 -20.04
N ARG A 332 -9.71 -21.92 -20.93
CA ARG A 332 -9.26 -23.31 -20.68
C ARG A 332 -7.73 -23.40 -20.55
N GLU A 333 -7.02 -22.63 -21.36
CA GLU A 333 -5.57 -22.53 -21.29
C GLU A 333 -5.14 -21.94 -19.94
N GLU A 334 -5.79 -20.88 -19.48
CA GLU A 334 -5.57 -20.28 -18.16
C GLU A 334 -5.87 -21.27 -17.02
N LEU A 335 -7.02 -21.92 -17.04
CA LEU A 335 -7.42 -22.91 -16.03
C LEU A 335 -6.56 -24.18 -16.06
N SER A 336 -5.88 -24.48 -17.15
CA SER A 336 -4.91 -25.58 -17.20
C SER A 336 -3.65 -25.32 -16.35
N GLN A 337 -3.35 -24.04 -16.12
CA GLN A 337 -2.23 -23.61 -15.27
C GLN A 337 -2.66 -23.45 -13.80
N GLN A 338 -3.95 -23.22 -13.56
CA GLN A 338 -4.53 -23.10 -12.23
C GLN A 338 -5.79 -23.97 -12.16
N PRO A 339 -5.67 -25.23 -11.69
CA PRO A 339 -6.80 -26.14 -11.68
C PRO A 339 -7.92 -25.63 -10.74
N PRO A 340 -9.18 -25.88 -11.09
CA PRO A 340 -10.35 -25.39 -10.33
C PRO A 340 -10.33 -25.77 -8.84
N GLU A 341 -9.71 -26.89 -8.47
CA GLU A 341 -9.56 -27.36 -7.09
C GLU A 341 -8.71 -26.41 -6.23
N GLY A 342 -7.92 -25.54 -6.85
CA GLY A 342 -7.16 -24.47 -6.20
C GLY A 342 -7.92 -23.16 -6.06
N ILE A 343 -9.20 -23.09 -6.49
CA ILE A 343 -10.01 -21.87 -6.48
C ILE A 343 -11.18 -22.01 -5.52
N LEU A 344 -11.18 -21.21 -4.45
CA LEU A 344 -12.28 -21.12 -3.52
C LEU A 344 -13.19 -19.93 -3.88
N MET A 345 -14.46 -20.20 -4.15
CA MET A 345 -15.47 -19.18 -4.38
C MET A 345 -16.01 -18.66 -3.04
N VAL A 346 -15.66 -17.43 -2.67
CA VAL A 346 -15.98 -16.86 -1.35
C VAL A 346 -17.17 -15.92 -1.32
N GLY A 347 -17.68 -15.51 -2.49
CA GLY A 347 -18.85 -14.63 -2.56
C GLY A 347 -19.49 -14.57 -3.94
N PHE A 348 -20.81 -14.39 -3.95
CA PHE A 348 -21.60 -14.27 -5.16
C PHE A 348 -22.54 -13.08 -5.05
N LYS A 349 -22.65 -12.28 -6.13
CA LYS A 349 -23.68 -11.25 -6.22
C LYS A 349 -25.08 -11.86 -6.33
N ASN A 350 -25.20 -13.07 -6.88
CA ASN A 350 -26.45 -13.80 -6.95
C ASN A 350 -26.59 -14.74 -5.75
N PRO A 351 -27.50 -14.47 -4.80
CA PRO A 351 -27.66 -15.29 -3.59
C PRO A 351 -28.00 -16.76 -3.87
N SER A 352 -28.63 -17.05 -5.03
CA SER A 352 -28.99 -18.44 -5.38
C SER A 352 -27.77 -19.32 -5.70
N MET A 353 -26.58 -18.75 -5.78
CA MET A 353 -25.32 -19.48 -6.01
C MET A 353 -24.52 -19.71 -4.73
N ALA A 354 -24.87 -19.06 -3.63
CA ALA A 354 -24.10 -19.10 -2.39
C ALA A 354 -23.99 -20.51 -1.75
N ASP A 355 -24.94 -21.40 -2.01
CA ASP A 355 -25.00 -22.74 -1.41
C ASP A 355 -24.61 -23.85 -2.41
N LYS A 356 -24.02 -23.51 -3.54
CA LYS A 356 -23.72 -24.49 -4.60
C LYS A 356 -22.25 -24.89 -4.72
N TYR A 357 -21.38 -24.35 -3.84
CA TYR A 357 -19.94 -24.57 -3.88
C TYR A 357 -19.36 -24.69 -2.48
#